data_a103e39c0af318970b4337defc2e80f3
#
_entry.id   a103e39c0af318970b4337defc2e80f3
#
_cell.length_a   1.000
_cell.length_b   1.000
_cell.length_c   1.000
_cell.angle_alpha   90.00
_cell.angle_beta   90.00
_cell.angle_gamma   90.00
#
_symmetry.space_group_name_H-M   'P 1'
#
loop_
_entity.id
_entity.type
_entity.pdbx_description
1 polymer ?
#
loop_
_entity_poly.entity_id
_entity_poly.type
_entity_poly.pdbx_seq_one_letter_code
_entity_poly.pdbx_strand_id
1 'polypeptide(L)'
;MTRQELAHRPAYGNGPARHVPRPARRRSGRPVAFLLVAAAVVLVAVFGVYPLLDRTDQPVVQAVDRALDAARSSDEATGVAGGDIPDGAATLDDSLPAITGLDAALTDAVRAAADDAAADGIDFWVTSGWRSPAYQQRLLDDAVRTYGSLDAARERVSTPELSEHVHGKAVDIGPTEGAYWLIQHGPEYGLCQVYSNEIWHFELLTRPGGTCPALLENAGG
;
A
#
# COMPACT_ATOMS: atom_id res chain seq x y z
N MET A 1 32.26 3.19 -62.92
CA MET A 1 32.27 1.75 -63.19
C MET A 1 32.03 1.06 -61.85
N THR A 2 31.02 0.33 -61.51
CA THR A 2 29.91 -0.32 -62.16
C THR A 2 28.84 -0.67 -61.10
N ARG A 3 27.54 -0.36 -61.41
CA ARG A 3 26.34 -1.17 -61.28
C ARG A 3 26.13 -1.97 -59.97
N GLN A 4 25.10 -1.57 -59.23
CA GLN A 4 23.76 -2.18 -59.12
C GLN A 4 23.78 -3.71 -58.89
N GLU A 5 23.28 -4.11 -57.73
CA GLU A 5 22.42 -5.29 -57.68
C GLU A 5 21.27 -5.11 -56.69
N LEU A 6 20.08 -5.07 -57.23
CA LEU A 6 18.77 -5.12 -56.53
C LEU A 6 18.51 -6.60 -56.18
N ALA A 7 18.40 -6.91 -54.90
CA ALA A 7 17.89 -8.19 -54.44
C ALA A 7 16.48 -8.05 -53.85
N HIS A 8 15.57 -8.62 -54.56
CA HIS A 8 14.20 -9.04 -54.34
C HIS A 8 13.70 -9.09 -52.90
N ARG A 9 12.67 -8.30 -52.62
CA ARG A 9 11.72 -8.54 -51.53
C ARG A 9 10.67 -9.56 -51.98
N PRO A 10 10.42 -10.66 -51.26
CA PRO A 10 9.24 -11.46 -51.51
C PRO A 10 7.99 -10.73 -50.96
N ALA A 11 6.98 -10.67 -51.82
CA ALA A 11 5.64 -10.20 -51.48
C ALA A 11 4.98 -11.18 -50.51
N TYR A 12 4.66 -10.74 -49.31
CA TYR A 12 3.78 -11.50 -48.41
C TYR A 12 2.33 -11.33 -48.88
N GLY A 13 1.73 -12.40 -49.32
CA GLY A 13 0.34 -12.51 -49.74
C GLY A 13 -0.61 -12.22 -48.58
N ASN A 14 -1.62 -11.42 -48.88
CA ASN A 14 -2.79 -11.20 -48.04
C ASN A 14 -3.59 -12.48 -47.87
N GLY A 15 -3.38 -13.20 -46.78
CA GLY A 15 -4.27 -14.27 -46.33
C GLY A 15 -5.47 -13.66 -45.57
N PRO A 16 -6.67 -14.24 -45.69
CA PRO A 16 -7.85 -13.71 -45.06
C PRO A 16 -7.74 -13.72 -43.53
N ALA A 17 -8.11 -12.62 -42.91
CA ALA A 17 -8.16 -12.43 -41.48
C ALA A 17 -9.03 -13.50 -40.80
N ARG A 18 -8.43 -14.41 -40.06
CA ARG A 18 -9.16 -15.33 -39.19
C ARG A 18 -9.80 -14.53 -38.05
N HIS A 19 -11.11 -14.54 -38.07
CA HIS A 19 -11.96 -13.97 -37.03
C HIS A 19 -11.76 -14.82 -35.76
N VAL A 20 -10.98 -14.31 -34.80
CA VAL A 20 -10.87 -14.90 -33.47
C VAL A 20 -12.10 -14.42 -32.66
N PRO A 21 -12.97 -15.33 -32.23
CA PRO A 21 -14.10 -14.93 -31.39
C PRO A 21 -13.58 -14.42 -30.04
N ARG A 22 -13.98 -13.20 -29.66
CA ARG A 22 -13.72 -12.64 -28.34
C ARG A 22 -14.38 -13.54 -27.28
N PRO A 23 -13.67 -13.93 -26.20
CA PRO A 23 -14.30 -14.66 -25.12
C PRO A 23 -15.40 -13.78 -24.49
N ALA A 24 -16.58 -14.36 -24.37
CA ALA A 24 -17.71 -13.74 -23.71
C ALA A 24 -17.31 -13.39 -22.26
N ARG A 25 -17.40 -12.11 -21.92
CA ARG A 25 -17.18 -11.59 -20.57
C ARG A 25 -18.21 -12.22 -19.64
N ARG A 26 -17.81 -13.23 -18.89
CA ARG A 26 -18.62 -13.81 -17.82
C ARG A 26 -18.89 -12.68 -16.79
N ARG A 27 -20.10 -12.12 -16.80
CA ARG A 27 -20.60 -11.30 -15.70
C ARG A 27 -20.66 -12.21 -14.47
N SER A 28 -19.77 -11.97 -13.52
CA SER A 28 -19.84 -12.60 -12.21
C SER A 28 -21.06 -12.03 -11.46
N GLY A 29 -22.13 -12.81 -11.44
CA GLY A 29 -23.38 -12.46 -10.72
C GLY A 29 -23.25 -12.61 -9.21
N ARG A 30 -22.22 -12.01 -8.58
CA ARG A 30 -21.97 -12.13 -7.15
C ARG A 30 -22.59 -11.07 -6.24
N PRO A 31 -22.99 -9.86 -6.67
CA PRO A 31 -23.61 -8.92 -5.73
C PRO A 31 -25.10 -9.21 -5.44
N VAL A 32 -25.81 -9.90 -6.35
CA VAL A 32 -27.26 -10.12 -6.17
C VAL A 32 -27.55 -11.19 -5.12
N ALA A 33 -26.73 -12.23 -4.99
CA ALA A 33 -26.93 -13.28 -4.00
C ALA A 33 -26.76 -12.78 -2.56
N PHE A 34 -25.80 -11.87 -2.31
CA PHE A 34 -25.60 -11.27 -1.00
C PHE A 34 -26.72 -10.31 -0.59
N LEU A 35 -27.24 -9.54 -1.53
CA LEU A 35 -28.39 -8.64 -1.30
C LEU A 35 -29.69 -9.42 -1.02
N LEU A 36 -29.90 -10.56 -1.68
CA LEU A 36 -31.09 -11.39 -1.44
C LEU A 36 -31.03 -12.15 -0.11
N VAL A 37 -29.85 -12.58 0.33
CA VAL A 37 -29.68 -13.21 1.65
C VAL A 37 -29.86 -12.18 2.77
N ALA A 38 -29.31 -10.98 2.61
CA ALA A 38 -29.52 -9.89 3.57
C ALA A 38 -31.01 -9.45 3.65
N ALA A 39 -31.69 -9.36 2.50
CA ALA A 39 -33.12 -9.04 2.45
C ALA A 39 -34.00 -10.16 3.05
N ALA A 40 -33.67 -11.43 2.85
CA ALA A 40 -34.37 -12.57 3.45
C ALA A 40 -34.18 -12.63 4.97
N VAL A 41 -32.99 -12.34 5.48
CA VAL A 41 -32.75 -12.27 6.93
C VAL A 41 -33.50 -11.11 7.57
N VAL A 42 -33.57 -9.95 6.91
CA VAL A 42 -34.34 -8.80 7.37
C VAL A 42 -35.85 -9.09 7.34
N LEU A 43 -36.35 -9.76 6.31
CA LEU A 43 -37.77 -10.11 6.21
C LEU A 43 -38.20 -11.18 7.25
N VAL A 44 -37.37 -12.17 7.52
CA VAL A 44 -37.64 -13.17 8.59
C VAL A 44 -37.56 -12.52 9.97
N ALA A 45 -36.63 -11.58 10.20
CA ALA A 45 -36.59 -10.82 11.45
C ALA A 45 -37.77 -9.90 11.64
N VAL A 46 -38.28 -9.24 10.58
CA VAL A 46 -39.39 -8.27 10.65
C VAL A 46 -40.76 -8.96 10.69
N PHE A 47 -40.96 -10.07 10.01
CA PHE A 47 -42.29 -10.70 9.88
C PHE A 47 -42.49 -11.99 10.67
N GLY A 48 -41.43 -12.68 11.06
CA GLY A 48 -41.52 -13.96 11.77
C GLY A 48 -41.42 -13.88 13.30
N VAL A 49 -40.89 -12.80 13.85
CA VAL A 49 -40.56 -12.70 15.29
C VAL A 49 -41.28 -11.53 15.99
N TYR A 50 -41.94 -10.65 15.22
CA TYR A 50 -42.52 -9.41 15.75
C TYR A 50 -43.61 -9.56 16.83
N PRO A 51 -44.41 -10.63 16.93
CA PRO A 51 -45.41 -10.72 17.99
C PRO A 51 -44.93 -11.40 19.28
N LEU A 52 -43.69 -11.86 19.34
CA LEU A 52 -43.16 -12.60 20.52
C LEU A 52 -42.12 -11.83 21.36
N LEU A 53 -41.74 -10.62 20.93
CA LEU A 53 -40.64 -9.85 21.54
C LEU A 53 -41.07 -8.45 22.01
N ASP A 54 -42.22 -8.36 22.67
CA ASP A 54 -42.50 -7.19 23.51
C ASP A 54 -41.79 -7.38 24.89
N ARG A 55 -40.51 -7.71 24.84
CA ARG A 55 -39.58 -7.71 25.98
C ARG A 55 -38.28 -7.02 25.59
N THR A 56 -38.02 -5.96 26.25
CA THR A 56 -37.00 -4.94 26.23
C THR A 56 -35.51 -5.38 26.27
N ASP A 57 -35.21 -6.62 25.96
CA ASP A 57 -33.84 -7.12 25.88
C ASP A 57 -33.59 -7.65 24.47
N GLN A 58 -32.95 -6.83 23.61
CA GLN A 58 -32.58 -7.24 22.25
C GLN A 58 -31.07 -7.56 22.17
N PRO A 59 -30.62 -8.70 22.73
CA PRO A 59 -29.20 -9.04 22.71
C PRO A 59 -28.65 -9.21 21.29
N VAL A 60 -29.51 -9.58 20.34
CA VAL A 60 -29.12 -9.79 18.94
C VAL A 60 -28.86 -8.46 18.23
N VAL A 61 -29.71 -7.46 18.42
CA VAL A 61 -29.52 -6.12 17.82
C VAL A 61 -28.26 -5.47 18.37
N GLN A 62 -28.08 -5.52 19.69
CA GLN A 62 -26.86 -4.99 20.32
C GLN A 62 -25.60 -5.75 19.90
N ALA A 63 -25.68 -7.06 19.65
CA ALA A 63 -24.55 -7.83 19.14
C ALA A 63 -24.21 -7.46 17.70
N VAL A 64 -25.24 -7.23 16.85
CA VAL A 64 -25.05 -6.76 15.48
C VAL A 64 -24.48 -5.35 15.45
N ASP A 65 -25.03 -4.42 16.26
CA ASP A 65 -24.49 -3.06 16.35
C ASP A 65 -23.03 -3.05 16.81
N ARG A 66 -22.69 -3.81 17.85
CA ARG A 66 -21.29 -3.95 18.30
C ARG A 66 -20.38 -4.55 17.22
N ALA A 67 -20.88 -5.53 16.47
CA ALA A 67 -20.12 -6.14 15.38
C ALA A 67 -19.90 -5.14 14.23
N LEU A 68 -20.91 -4.34 13.91
CA LEU A 68 -20.79 -3.28 12.89
C LEU A 68 -19.87 -2.16 13.34
N ASP A 69 -19.93 -1.75 14.60
CA ASP A 69 -19.05 -0.74 15.17
C ASP A 69 -17.59 -1.25 15.22
N ALA A 70 -17.39 -2.50 15.60
CA ALA A 70 -16.07 -3.14 15.58
C ALA A 70 -15.52 -3.25 14.15
N ALA A 71 -16.35 -3.59 13.16
CA ALA A 71 -15.94 -3.62 11.76
C ALA A 71 -15.58 -2.23 11.22
N ARG A 72 -16.37 -1.20 11.53
CA ARG A 72 -16.06 0.19 11.16
C ARG A 72 -14.76 0.68 11.80
N SER A 73 -14.59 0.41 13.11
CA SER A 73 -13.36 0.78 13.82
C SER A 73 -12.13 0.07 13.24
N SER A 74 -12.28 -1.17 12.80
CA SER A 74 -11.22 -1.92 12.14
C SER A 74 -10.88 -1.32 10.77
N ASP A 75 -11.88 -1.01 9.94
CA ASP A 75 -11.68 -0.36 8.64
C ASP A 75 -11.02 1.02 8.79
N GLU A 76 -11.46 1.82 9.76
CA GLU A 76 -10.88 3.12 10.06
C GLU A 76 -9.41 2.97 10.50
N ALA A 77 -9.12 2.02 11.39
CA ALA A 77 -7.77 1.78 11.90
C ALA A 77 -6.80 1.24 10.83
N THR A 78 -7.28 0.68 9.74
CA THR A 78 -6.47 0.08 8.67
C THR A 78 -6.57 0.79 7.33
N GLY A 79 -7.47 1.77 7.18
CA GLY A 79 -7.58 2.63 6.00
C GLY A 79 -6.75 3.89 6.11
N VAL A 80 -7.24 4.99 5.53
CA VAL A 80 -6.57 6.30 5.52
C VAL A 80 -6.24 6.78 6.93
N ALA A 81 -7.15 6.64 7.88
CA ALA A 81 -6.90 7.00 9.28
C ALA A 81 -5.82 6.12 9.92
N GLY A 82 -5.59 4.93 9.40
CA GLY A 82 -4.50 4.03 9.80
C GLY A 82 -3.18 4.27 9.07
N GLY A 83 -3.11 5.23 8.16
CA GLY A 83 -1.90 5.56 7.42
C GLY A 83 -1.84 5.01 6.00
N ASP A 84 -2.95 4.48 5.45
CA ASP A 84 -3.04 4.12 4.04
C ASP A 84 -3.01 5.39 3.16
N ILE A 85 -2.29 5.33 2.04
CA ILE A 85 -2.25 6.39 1.02
C ILE A 85 -3.03 5.87 -0.20
N PRO A 86 -4.29 6.31 -0.42
CA PRO A 86 -5.20 5.69 -1.38
C PRO A 86 -4.70 5.65 -2.82
N ASP A 87 -3.96 6.68 -3.24
CA ASP A 87 -3.42 6.81 -4.60
C ASP A 87 -1.96 6.32 -4.69
N GLY A 88 -1.41 5.78 -3.60
CA GLY A 88 -0.03 5.28 -3.53
C GLY A 88 1.04 6.37 -3.65
N ALA A 89 0.65 7.64 -3.54
CA ALA A 89 1.55 8.79 -3.59
C ALA A 89 0.99 9.95 -2.76
N ALA A 90 1.81 10.53 -1.89
CA ALA A 90 1.48 11.72 -1.11
C ALA A 90 2.67 12.67 -1.09
N THR A 91 2.39 13.96 -1.04
CA THR A 91 3.38 14.99 -0.77
C THR A 91 3.51 15.24 0.73
N LEU A 92 4.59 15.87 1.16
CA LEU A 92 4.77 16.26 2.56
C LEU A 92 3.81 17.37 3.02
N ASP A 93 3.04 17.97 2.11
CA ASP A 93 2.05 19.00 2.41
C ASP A 93 0.63 18.42 2.55
N ASP A 94 0.45 17.12 2.29
CA ASP A 94 -0.82 16.45 2.45
C ASP A 94 -1.18 16.28 3.93
N SER A 95 -2.46 16.43 4.25
CA SER A 95 -2.99 16.25 5.60
C SER A 95 -3.35 14.80 5.96
N LEU A 96 -2.82 13.84 5.20
CA LEU A 96 -3.02 12.41 5.47
C LEU A 96 -2.31 12.00 6.77
N PRO A 97 -2.91 11.11 7.58
CA PRO A 97 -2.25 10.56 8.77
C PRO A 97 -0.88 9.93 8.49
N ALA A 98 -0.70 9.31 7.32
CA ALA A 98 0.59 8.81 6.86
C ALA A 98 1.69 9.88 6.86
N ILE A 99 1.34 11.15 6.59
CA ILE A 99 2.27 12.28 6.55
C ILE A 99 2.32 12.99 7.89
N THR A 100 1.15 13.34 8.46
CA THR A 100 1.07 14.12 9.71
C THR A 100 1.51 13.33 10.94
N GLY A 101 1.57 12.00 10.86
CA GLY A 101 2.08 11.11 11.89
C GLY A 101 3.59 10.88 11.85
N LEU A 102 4.31 11.46 10.88
CA LEU A 102 5.77 11.37 10.81
C LEU A 102 6.44 12.23 11.89
N ASP A 103 7.60 11.79 12.35
CA ASP A 103 8.49 12.60 13.20
C ASP A 103 8.87 13.89 12.47
N ALA A 104 8.85 15.01 13.20
CA ALA A 104 9.08 16.32 12.61
C ALA A 104 10.49 16.45 12.02
N ALA A 105 11.52 15.86 12.66
CA ALA A 105 12.89 15.93 12.15
C ALA A 105 13.05 15.08 10.88
N LEU A 106 12.38 13.94 10.80
CA LEU A 106 12.33 13.13 9.58
C LEU A 106 11.64 13.89 8.45
N THR A 107 10.49 14.51 8.73
CA THR A 107 9.72 15.31 7.75
C THR A 107 10.56 16.47 7.21
N ASP A 108 11.26 17.20 8.10
CA ASP A 108 12.13 18.31 7.70
C ASP A 108 13.30 17.84 6.82
N ALA A 109 13.91 16.70 7.16
CA ALA A 109 15.00 16.13 6.37
C ALA A 109 14.53 15.66 4.99
N VAL A 110 13.37 14.99 4.91
CA VAL A 110 12.79 14.54 3.63
C VAL A 110 12.38 15.75 2.78
N ARG A 111 11.85 16.81 3.38
CA ARG A 111 11.49 18.05 2.67
C ARG A 111 12.72 18.72 2.06
N ALA A 112 13.79 18.87 2.83
CA ALA A 112 15.03 19.46 2.32
C ALA A 112 15.62 18.63 1.15
N ALA A 113 15.59 17.30 1.29
CA ALA A 113 16.01 16.41 0.23
C ALA A 113 15.13 16.50 -1.03
N ALA A 114 13.80 16.67 -0.85
CA ALA A 114 12.88 16.82 -1.97
C ALA A 114 13.11 18.12 -2.76
N ASP A 115 13.40 19.22 -2.06
CA ASP A 115 13.69 20.52 -2.69
C ASP A 115 14.96 20.44 -3.56
N ASP A 116 16.01 19.77 -3.07
CA ASP A 116 17.27 19.63 -3.80
C ASP A 116 17.14 18.60 -4.94
N ALA A 117 16.41 17.50 -4.74
CA ALA A 117 16.10 16.54 -5.81
C ALA A 117 15.34 17.22 -6.97
N ALA A 118 14.36 18.08 -6.64
CA ALA A 118 13.62 18.84 -7.64
C ALA A 118 14.53 19.80 -8.43
N ALA A 119 15.55 20.39 -7.79
CA ALA A 119 16.54 21.21 -8.49
C ALA A 119 17.40 20.39 -9.47
N ASP A 120 17.60 19.10 -9.19
CA ASP A 120 18.25 18.13 -10.09
C ASP A 120 17.26 17.55 -11.15
N GLY A 121 16.00 17.96 -11.13
CA GLY A 121 14.96 17.50 -12.06
C GLY A 121 14.39 16.12 -11.67
N ILE A 122 14.53 15.72 -10.42
CA ILE A 122 14.00 14.47 -9.85
C ILE A 122 12.88 14.81 -8.87
N ASP A 123 11.65 14.49 -9.25
CA ASP A 123 10.51 14.59 -8.34
C ASP A 123 10.35 13.25 -7.59
N PHE A 124 10.11 13.31 -6.27
CA PHE A 124 9.73 12.15 -5.51
C PHE A 124 8.58 12.46 -4.54
N TRP A 125 7.92 11.41 -4.08
CA TRP A 125 6.79 11.48 -3.16
C TRP A 125 6.85 10.34 -2.14
N VAL A 126 6.09 10.47 -1.07
CA VAL A 126 5.93 9.43 -0.05
C VAL A 126 4.90 8.42 -0.55
N THR A 127 5.30 7.16 -0.62
CA THR A 127 4.41 6.02 -0.93
C THR A 127 3.90 5.34 0.32
N SER A 128 4.61 5.47 1.45
CA SER A 128 4.17 5.08 2.78
C SER A 128 4.92 5.90 3.85
N GLY A 129 4.20 6.34 4.86
CA GLY A 129 4.74 7.08 6.00
C GLY A 129 4.35 6.42 7.32
N TRP A 130 3.79 7.19 8.27
CA TRP A 130 3.28 6.64 9.50
C TRP A 130 2.17 5.60 9.25
N ARG A 131 2.20 4.54 10.05
CA ARG A 131 1.17 3.48 10.04
C ARG A 131 0.67 3.22 11.45
N SER A 132 -0.63 3.01 11.61
CA SER A 132 -1.17 2.49 12.87
C SER A 132 -0.67 1.06 13.11
N PRO A 133 -0.57 0.60 14.37
CA PRO A 133 -0.25 -0.80 14.68
C PRO A 133 -1.20 -1.78 13.99
N ALA A 134 -2.50 -1.43 13.89
CA ALA A 134 -3.52 -2.27 13.25
C ALA A 134 -3.28 -2.36 11.72
N TYR A 135 -2.90 -1.26 11.08
CA TYR A 135 -2.56 -1.27 9.66
C TYR A 135 -1.31 -2.09 9.39
N GLN A 136 -0.26 -1.91 10.19
CA GLN A 136 0.96 -2.71 10.09
C GLN A 136 0.70 -4.21 10.29
N GLN A 137 -0.15 -4.58 11.27
CA GLN A 137 -0.54 -5.96 11.47
C GLN A 137 -1.28 -6.53 10.25
N ARG A 138 -2.20 -5.75 9.66
CA ARG A 138 -2.89 -6.16 8.44
C ARG A 138 -1.91 -6.41 7.29
N LEU A 139 -0.92 -5.53 7.10
CA LEU A 139 0.12 -5.73 6.08
C LEU A 139 0.92 -7.01 6.31
N LEU A 140 1.27 -7.32 7.56
CA LEU A 140 1.95 -8.56 7.92
C LEU A 140 1.07 -9.79 7.66
N ASP A 141 -0.22 -9.74 8.01
CA ASP A 141 -1.17 -10.83 7.76
C ASP A 141 -1.36 -11.07 6.25
N ASP A 142 -1.39 -10.00 5.44
CA ASP A 142 -1.43 -10.07 3.98
C ASP A 142 -0.14 -10.69 3.41
N ALA A 143 1.01 -10.33 3.98
CA ALA A 143 2.29 -10.92 3.62
C ALA A 143 2.35 -12.41 3.96
N VAL A 144 1.84 -12.82 5.13
CA VAL A 144 1.75 -14.26 5.50
C VAL A 144 0.88 -15.03 4.49
N ARG A 145 -0.23 -14.45 4.04
CA ARG A 145 -1.07 -15.06 2.99
C ARG A 145 -0.35 -15.16 1.65
N THR A 146 0.47 -14.20 1.33
CA THR A 146 1.21 -14.12 0.06
C THR A 146 2.42 -15.05 0.05
N TYR A 147 3.21 -15.06 1.12
CA TYR A 147 4.49 -15.79 1.20
C TYR A 147 4.40 -17.15 1.90
N GLY A 148 3.24 -17.48 2.49
CA GLY A 148 2.93 -18.81 3.01
C GLY A 148 3.43 -19.10 4.42
N SER A 149 4.25 -18.23 5.03
CA SER A 149 4.71 -18.38 6.42
C SER A 149 4.99 -17.02 7.07
N LEU A 150 4.98 -16.98 8.40
CA LEU A 150 5.33 -15.79 9.16
C LEU A 150 6.80 -15.39 8.95
N ASP A 151 7.70 -16.35 8.91
CA ASP A 151 9.14 -16.09 8.73
C ASP A 151 9.41 -15.45 7.37
N ALA A 152 8.85 -16.02 6.28
CA ALA A 152 8.98 -15.43 4.94
C ALA A 152 8.27 -14.06 4.81
N ALA A 153 7.17 -13.84 5.52
CA ALA A 153 6.48 -12.56 5.57
C ALA A 153 7.34 -11.48 6.25
N ARG A 154 8.00 -11.84 7.35
CA ARG A 154 8.86 -10.90 8.11
C ARG A 154 10.07 -10.40 7.35
N GLU A 155 10.57 -11.15 6.37
CA GLU A 155 11.61 -10.67 5.45
C GLU A 155 11.15 -9.45 4.61
N ARG A 156 9.86 -9.16 4.56
CA ARG A 156 9.23 -8.12 3.75
C ARG A 156 8.43 -7.10 4.54
N VAL A 157 7.90 -7.52 5.69
CA VAL A 157 7.02 -6.69 6.52
C VAL A 157 7.31 -6.95 7.98
N SER A 158 7.84 -5.96 8.68
CA SER A 158 8.09 -6.02 10.13
C SER A 158 6.80 -6.18 10.92
N THR A 159 6.92 -6.72 12.14
CA THR A 159 5.79 -6.69 13.09
C THR A 159 5.48 -5.26 13.53
N PRO A 160 4.27 -4.98 14.06
CA PRO A 160 3.92 -3.65 14.54
C PRO A 160 4.89 -3.10 15.60
N GLU A 161 5.48 -3.97 16.42
CA GLU A 161 6.39 -3.58 17.49
C GLU A 161 7.78 -3.17 16.98
N LEU A 162 8.18 -3.70 15.82
CA LEU A 162 9.51 -3.48 15.24
C LEU A 162 9.49 -2.50 14.07
N SER A 163 8.32 -2.15 13.56
CA SER A 163 8.20 -1.27 12.40
C SER A 163 8.42 0.19 12.77
N GLU A 164 9.45 0.81 12.21
CA GLU A 164 9.70 2.25 12.39
C GLU A 164 8.62 3.13 11.74
N HIS A 165 7.83 2.61 10.80
CA HIS A 165 6.63 3.29 10.31
C HIS A 165 5.59 3.49 11.42
N VAL A 166 5.42 2.54 12.33
CA VAL A 166 4.49 2.66 13.46
C VAL A 166 4.92 3.77 14.42
N HIS A 167 6.22 4.02 14.49
CA HIS A 167 6.79 5.08 15.31
C HIS A 167 6.90 6.44 14.59
N GLY A 168 6.49 6.51 13.31
CA GLY A 168 6.61 7.70 12.48
C GLY A 168 8.05 8.03 12.08
N LYS A 169 8.97 7.07 12.17
CA LYS A 169 10.40 7.26 11.95
C LYS A 169 10.92 6.72 10.63
N ALA A 170 10.05 6.19 9.78
CA ALA A 170 10.37 5.69 8.47
C ALA A 170 9.46 6.28 7.40
N VAL A 171 9.99 6.42 6.19
CA VAL A 171 9.25 6.75 4.98
C VAL A 171 9.66 5.82 3.84
N ASP A 172 8.68 5.45 3.02
CA ASP A 172 8.92 4.81 1.74
C ASP A 172 8.77 5.86 0.63
N ILE A 173 9.76 5.94 -0.25
CA ILE A 173 9.87 6.95 -1.30
C ILE A 173 9.68 6.31 -2.68
N GLY A 174 8.87 6.96 -3.49
CA GLY A 174 8.68 6.68 -4.91
C GLY A 174 8.79 7.95 -5.75
N PRO A 175 8.97 7.83 -7.06
CA PRO A 175 9.23 6.60 -7.81
C PRO A 175 10.63 6.04 -7.56
N THR A 176 10.98 4.96 -8.26
CA THR A 176 12.32 4.32 -8.14
C THR A 176 13.47 5.30 -8.35
N GLU A 177 13.33 6.25 -9.25
CA GLU A 177 14.34 7.30 -9.52
C GLU A 177 14.57 8.19 -8.30
N GLY A 178 13.50 8.57 -7.59
CA GLY A 178 13.59 9.34 -6.34
C GLY A 178 14.26 8.53 -5.22
N ALA A 179 13.94 7.25 -5.11
CA ALA A 179 14.61 6.36 -4.15
C ALA A 179 16.12 6.24 -4.45
N TYR A 180 16.51 6.09 -5.72
CA TYR A 180 17.93 6.06 -6.10
C TYR A 180 18.64 7.39 -5.87
N TRP A 181 17.96 8.53 -6.08
CA TRP A 181 18.53 9.83 -5.73
C TRP A 181 18.81 9.89 -4.22
N LEU A 182 17.86 9.48 -3.38
CA LEU A 182 18.04 9.44 -1.92
C LEU A 182 19.10 8.45 -1.45
N ILE A 183 19.30 7.32 -2.12
CA ILE A 183 20.42 6.41 -1.81
C ILE A 183 21.76 7.14 -1.97
N GLN A 184 21.88 8.05 -2.94
CA GLN A 184 23.12 8.77 -3.23
C GLN A 184 23.28 10.03 -2.35
N HIS A 185 22.23 10.77 -2.12
CA HIS A 185 22.22 12.10 -1.49
C HIS A 185 21.63 12.11 -0.07
N GLY A 186 20.85 11.10 0.31
CA GLY A 186 20.18 11.03 1.61
C GLY A 186 21.10 11.27 2.81
N PRO A 187 22.35 10.77 2.84
CA PRO A 187 23.27 11.04 3.95
C PRO A 187 23.53 12.54 4.20
N GLU A 188 23.42 13.39 3.17
CA GLU A 188 23.58 14.84 3.29
C GLU A 188 22.49 15.46 4.19
N TYR A 189 21.34 14.80 4.33
CA TYR A 189 20.21 15.17 5.18
C TYR A 189 20.11 14.29 6.43
N GLY A 190 20.99 13.29 6.58
CA GLY A 190 20.93 12.30 7.66
C GLY A 190 19.99 11.12 7.36
N LEU A 191 19.40 11.09 6.16
CA LEU A 191 18.50 10.03 5.69
C LEU A 191 19.34 8.84 5.20
N CYS A 192 18.98 7.63 5.64
CA CYS A 192 19.67 6.41 5.29
C CYS A 192 18.70 5.35 4.78
N GLN A 193 19.02 4.71 3.67
CA GLN A 193 18.40 3.43 3.35
C GLN A 193 18.77 2.42 4.43
N VAL A 194 17.80 1.59 4.87
CA VAL A 194 18.00 0.65 5.98
C VAL A 194 18.18 -0.78 5.49
N TYR A 195 17.34 -1.22 4.55
CA TYR A 195 17.30 -2.61 4.09
C TYR A 195 17.82 -2.76 2.66
N SER A 196 18.62 -3.79 2.41
CA SER A 196 19.15 -4.05 1.06
C SER A 196 18.06 -4.50 0.07
N ASN A 197 16.99 -5.10 0.55
CA ASN A 197 15.85 -5.57 -0.25
C ASN A 197 14.73 -4.54 -0.40
N GLU A 198 14.84 -3.35 0.21
CA GLU A 198 13.86 -2.25 0.17
C GLU A 198 14.57 -0.94 -0.16
N ILE A 199 14.77 -0.69 -1.46
CA ILE A 199 15.46 0.52 -1.95
C ILE A 199 14.68 1.81 -1.67
N TRP A 200 13.41 1.70 -1.32
CA TRP A 200 12.49 2.81 -1.04
C TRP A 200 12.45 3.23 0.43
N HIS A 201 12.92 2.37 1.36
CA HIS A 201 12.78 2.56 2.80
C HIS A 201 13.91 3.39 3.40
N PHE A 202 13.56 4.55 3.96
CA PHE A 202 14.50 5.51 4.55
C PHE A 202 14.11 5.90 5.97
N GLU A 203 15.14 6.05 6.81
CA GLU A 203 15.03 6.53 8.18
C GLU A 203 16.05 7.64 8.44
N LEU A 204 15.78 8.52 9.43
CA LEU A 204 16.71 9.54 9.88
C LEU A 204 17.67 8.94 10.92
N LEU A 205 18.77 8.35 10.48
CA LEU A 205 19.68 7.58 11.34
C LEU A 205 20.95 8.34 11.73
N THR A 206 21.27 9.45 11.03
CA THR A 206 22.45 10.22 11.31
C THR A 206 22.13 11.72 11.37
N ARG A 207 23.10 12.52 11.79
CA ARG A 207 23.07 13.95 11.51
C ARG A 207 23.34 14.22 10.03
N PRO A 208 22.89 15.35 9.48
CA PRO A 208 23.25 15.76 8.13
C PRO A 208 24.75 15.66 7.84
N GLY A 209 25.12 15.02 6.72
CA GLY A 209 26.50 14.71 6.34
C GLY A 209 27.16 13.59 7.15
N GLY A 210 26.40 12.84 7.95
CA GLY A 210 26.91 11.69 8.68
C GLY A 210 27.06 10.45 7.82
N THR A 211 27.64 9.40 8.39
CA THR A 211 27.83 8.12 7.70
C THR A 211 26.67 7.18 8.07
N CYS A 212 25.96 6.69 7.07
CA CYS A 212 24.91 5.71 7.28
C CYS A 212 25.46 4.37 7.78
N PRO A 213 24.71 3.66 8.64
CA PRO A 213 25.04 2.30 9.03
C PRO A 213 25.10 1.35 7.82
N ALA A 214 25.70 0.17 8.01
CA ALA A 214 25.61 -0.89 7.02
C ALA A 214 24.15 -1.33 6.87
N LEU A 215 23.76 -1.65 5.63
CA LEU A 215 22.41 -2.14 5.34
C LEU A 215 22.14 -3.46 6.08
N LEU A 216 20.95 -3.58 6.62
CA LEU A 216 20.38 -4.85 7.04
C LEU A 216 19.92 -5.62 5.79
N GLU A 217 19.86 -6.95 5.89
CA GLU A 217 19.46 -7.77 4.76
C GLU A 217 17.98 -7.56 4.41
N ASN A 218 17.13 -7.51 5.42
CA ASN A 218 15.68 -7.35 5.29
C ASN A 218 15.05 -6.85 6.60
N ALA A 219 13.71 -6.64 6.58
CA ALA A 219 12.93 -6.12 7.70
C ALA A 219 12.68 -7.13 8.84
N GLY A 220 13.14 -8.37 8.70
CA GLY A 220 13.02 -9.42 9.72
C GLY A 220 14.12 -9.41 10.78
N GLY A 221 15.19 -8.62 10.55
CA GLY A 221 16.35 -8.49 11.45
C GLY A 221 17.49 -9.39 11.10
#